data_6fd2d1b3fce61b26c17dd792d526e30f
#
_entry.id   6fd2d1b3fce61b26c17dd792d526e30f
#
_cell.length_a   1.000
_cell.length_b   1.000
_cell.length_c   1.000
_cell.angle_alpha   90.00
_cell.angle_beta   90.00
_cell.angle_gamma   90.00
#
_symmetry.space_group_name_H-M   'P 1'
#
loop_
_entity.id
_entity.type
_entity.pdbx_description
1 polymer ?
#
loop_
_entity_poly.entity_id
_entity_poly.type
_entity_poly.pdbx_seq_one_letter_code
_entity_poly.pdbx_strand_id
1 'polypeptide(L)'
;MKAVFISYNQALTDRVMAILDRNGVRGFTKWELTHGRGTVDGEPHYASHAWPAMNSSILTIVEDEMVKPLMDEFRAMDAETKMQGSRAFVWNIEEQM
;
A
#
# COMPACT_ATOMS: atom_id res chain seq x y z
N MET A 1 12.64 -8.48 11.36
CA MET A 1 11.62 -8.53 10.29
C MET A 1 10.44 -7.64 10.63
N LYS A 2 9.95 -6.93 9.66
CA LYS A 2 8.79 -6.04 9.79
C LYS A 2 7.73 -6.41 8.76
N ALA A 3 6.48 -6.26 9.14
CA ALA A 3 5.36 -6.32 8.21
C ALA A 3 5.12 -4.92 7.68
N VAL A 4 4.95 -4.80 6.37
CA VAL A 4 4.55 -3.54 5.72
C VAL A 4 3.25 -3.81 4.98
N PHE A 5 2.22 -3.07 5.33
CA PHE A 5 0.91 -3.14 4.69
C PHE A 5 0.64 -1.82 4.00
N ILE A 6 0.24 -1.86 2.75
CA ILE A 6 -0.18 -0.66 2.04
C ILE A 6 -1.53 -0.89 1.37
N SER A 7 -2.43 0.07 1.55
CA SER A 7 -3.72 0.12 0.86
C SER A 7 -3.71 1.36 -0.04
N TYR A 8 -4.09 1.20 -1.28
CA TYR A 8 -3.94 2.24 -2.31
C TYR A 8 -5.04 2.13 -3.36
N ASN A 9 -5.25 3.21 -4.09
CA ASN A 9 -6.16 3.18 -5.23
C ASN A 9 -5.60 2.23 -6.29
N GLN A 10 -6.43 1.34 -6.81
CA GLN A 10 -6.02 0.31 -7.77
C GLN A 10 -5.28 0.89 -8.99
N ALA A 11 -5.59 2.11 -9.39
CA ALA A 11 -4.90 2.78 -10.49
C ALA A 11 -3.40 2.99 -10.22
N LEU A 12 -2.97 2.93 -8.96
CA LEU A 12 -1.58 3.10 -8.57
C LEU A 12 -0.80 1.77 -8.51
N THR A 13 -1.44 0.65 -8.88
CA THR A 13 -0.83 -0.68 -8.75
C THR A 13 0.55 -0.75 -9.42
N ASP A 14 0.68 -0.25 -10.63
CA ASP A 14 1.97 -0.32 -11.35
C ASP A 14 3.06 0.46 -10.62
N ARG A 15 2.72 1.61 -10.03
CA ARG A 15 3.68 2.39 -9.23
C ARG A 15 4.09 1.65 -7.97
N VAL A 16 3.13 1.07 -7.26
CA VAL A 16 3.40 0.30 -6.04
C VAL A 16 4.28 -0.89 -6.37
N MET A 17 3.96 -1.63 -7.43
CA MET A 17 4.78 -2.77 -7.84
C MET A 17 6.20 -2.35 -8.23
N ALA A 18 6.34 -1.23 -8.92
CA ALA A 18 7.67 -0.70 -9.27
C ALA A 18 8.49 -0.34 -8.03
N ILE A 19 7.84 0.22 -7.01
CA ILE A 19 8.50 0.54 -5.74
C ILE A 19 9.01 -0.74 -5.07
N LEU A 20 8.19 -1.78 -5.01
CA LEU A 20 8.60 -3.06 -4.44
C LEU A 20 9.79 -3.63 -5.21
N ASP A 21 9.72 -3.64 -6.54
CA ASP A 21 10.77 -4.20 -7.39
C ASP A 21 12.09 -3.44 -7.24
N ARG A 22 12.06 -2.10 -7.20
CA ARG A 22 13.27 -1.29 -7.01
C ARG A 22 13.97 -1.56 -5.70
N ASN A 23 13.21 -1.95 -4.69
CA ASN A 23 13.75 -2.23 -3.36
C ASN A 23 14.03 -3.72 -3.15
N GLY A 24 13.95 -4.53 -4.20
CA GLY A 24 14.25 -5.95 -4.12
C GLY A 24 13.23 -6.76 -3.35
N VAL A 25 12.04 -6.24 -3.13
CA VAL A 25 10.98 -6.95 -2.41
C VAL A 25 10.27 -7.88 -3.38
N ARG A 26 10.41 -9.18 -3.16
CA ARG A 26 9.86 -10.21 -4.04
C ARG A 26 8.61 -10.88 -3.49
N GLY A 27 8.59 -11.16 -2.20
CA GLY A 27 7.49 -11.86 -1.56
C GLY A 27 6.43 -10.90 -1.06
N PHE A 28 5.19 -11.13 -1.45
CA PHE A 28 4.06 -10.33 -0.96
C PHE A 28 2.76 -11.10 -1.12
N THR A 29 1.76 -10.67 -0.36
CA THR A 29 0.37 -11.09 -0.57
C THR A 29 -0.41 -9.87 -1.04
N LYS A 30 -1.17 -10.03 -2.09
CA LYS A 30 -1.93 -8.93 -2.68
C LYS A 30 -3.42 -9.27 -2.72
N TRP A 31 -4.23 -8.30 -2.36
CA TRP A 31 -5.68 -8.34 -2.53
C TRP A 31 -6.03 -7.37 -3.66
N GLU A 32 -6.60 -7.89 -4.72
CA GLU A 32 -6.98 -7.08 -5.90
C GLU A 32 -8.01 -6.02 -5.56
N LEU A 33 -8.95 -6.36 -4.70
CA LEU A 33 -10.05 -5.47 -4.34
C LEU A 33 -10.21 -5.43 -2.84
N THR A 34 -10.05 -4.22 -2.28
CA THR A 34 -10.36 -3.94 -0.88
C THR A 34 -11.18 -2.67 -0.84
N HIS A 35 -12.08 -2.58 0.12
CA HIS A 35 -12.88 -1.37 0.34
C HIS A 35 -12.20 -0.51 1.40
N GLY A 36 -12.23 0.81 1.20
CA GLY A 36 -11.62 1.68 2.18
C GLY A 36 -11.88 3.15 1.91
N ARG A 37 -11.56 3.93 2.91
CA ARG A 37 -11.53 5.38 2.83
C ARG A 37 -10.22 5.82 3.48
N GLY A 38 -9.33 6.42 2.68
CA GLY A 38 -7.98 6.74 3.14
C GLY A 38 -7.89 7.94 4.08
N THR A 39 -8.89 8.81 4.06
CA THR A 39 -8.96 9.99 4.93
C THR A 39 -10.39 10.19 5.41
N VAL A 40 -10.55 10.99 6.47
CA VAL A 40 -11.89 11.28 7.02
C VAL A 40 -12.79 11.91 5.97
N ASP A 41 -12.24 12.83 5.17
CA ASP A 41 -12.98 13.53 4.12
C ASP A 41 -12.75 12.94 2.73
N GLY A 42 -12.05 11.81 2.65
CA GLY A 42 -11.73 11.16 1.38
C GLY A 42 -12.92 10.46 0.77
N GLU A 43 -12.87 10.33 -0.56
CA GLU A 43 -13.85 9.57 -1.29
C GLU A 43 -13.73 8.09 -0.97
N PRO A 44 -14.81 7.39 -0.58
CA PRO A 44 -14.75 5.94 -0.35
C PRO A 44 -14.45 5.17 -1.64
N HIS A 45 -13.66 4.11 -1.49
CA HIS A 45 -13.29 3.22 -2.61
C HIS A 45 -13.98 1.87 -2.41
N TYR A 46 -15.26 1.79 -2.75
CA TYR A 46 -16.10 0.61 -2.51
C TYR A 46 -16.41 -0.19 -3.78
N ALA A 47 -15.87 0.23 -4.93
CA ALA A 47 -16.10 -0.42 -6.22
C ALA A 47 -17.60 -0.56 -6.56
N SER A 48 -18.42 0.41 -6.11
CA SER A 48 -19.85 0.43 -6.38
C SER A 48 -20.17 1.44 -7.46
N HIS A 49 -21.42 1.43 -7.94
CA HIS A 49 -21.87 2.38 -8.94
C HIS A 49 -21.70 3.84 -8.47
N ALA A 50 -22.00 4.11 -7.20
CA ALA A 50 -21.87 5.44 -6.60
C ALA A 50 -20.40 5.78 -6.27
N TRP A 51 -19.57 4.76 -6.02
CA TRP A 51 -18.17 4.93 -5.63
C TRP A 51 -17.30 4.02 -6.51
N PRO A 52 -17.03 4.42 -7.77
CA PRO A 52 -16.37 3.52 -8.73
C PRO A 52 -14.89 3.28 -8.47
N ALA A 53 -14.23 4.14 -7.71
CA ALA A 53 -12.82 3.93 -7.38
C ALA A 53 -12.65 2.69 -6.50
N MET A 54 -11.58 1.93 -6.74
CA MET A 54 -11.28 0.69 -6.03
C MET A 54 -9.93 0.78 -5.38
N ASN A 55 -9.79 0.14 -4.21
CA ASN A 55 -8.51 -0.05 -3.56
C ASN A 55 -8.01 -1.46 -3.78
N SER A 56 -6.69 -1.57 -3.79
CA SER A 56 -5.95 -2.82 -3.65
C SER A 56 -5.09 -2.74 -2.40
N SER A 57 -4.65 -3.87 -1.89
CA SER A 57 -3.79 -3.90 -0.70
C SER A 57 -2.70 -4.93 -0.88
N ILE A 58 -1.53 -4.64 -0.31
CA ILE A 58 -0.38 -5.55 -0.31
C ILE A 58 0.15 -5.64 1.11
N LEU A 59 0.48 -6.86 1.50
CA LEU A 59 1.21 -7.16 2.72
C LEU A 59 2.52 -7.82 2.33
N THR A 60 3.63 -7.30 2.83
CA THR A 60 4.95 -7.91 2.64
C THR A 60 5.72 -7.91 3.95
N ILE A 61 6.62 -8.87 4.10
CA ILE A 61 7.48 -8.99 5.26
C ILE A 61 8.91 -8.73 4.79
N VAL A 62 9.58 -7.77 5.41
CA VAL A 62 10.90 -7.31 4.95
C VAL A 62 11.87 -7.21 6.13
N GLU A 63 13.15 -7.20 5.80
CA GLU A 63 14.19 -6.90 6.78
C GLU A 63 14.03 -5.47 7.30
N ASP A 64 14.46 -5.22 8.52
CA ASP A 64 14.26 -3.92 9.18
C ASP A 64 14.83 -2.77 8.36
N GLU A 65 15.98 -2.94 7.75
CA GLU A 65 16.65 -1.89 6.94
C GLU A 65 15.93 -1.56 5.65
N MET A 66 14.98 -2.39 5.21
CA MET A 66 14.19 -2.12 4.00
C MET A 66 13.01 -1.19 4.25
N VAL A 67 12.63 -1.01 5.51
CA VAL A 67 11.44 -0.24 5.86
C VAL A 67 11.56 1.22 5.43
N LYS A 68 12.69 1.85 5.77
CA LYS A 68 12.84 3.28 5.47
C LYS A 68 12.80 3.58 3.98
N PRO A 69 13.57 2.90 3.11
CA PRO A 69 13.46 3.17 1.68
C PRO A 69 12.08 2.90 1.10
N LEU A 70 11.40 1.83 1.54
CA LEU A 70 10.04 1.56 1.09
C LEU A 70 9.07 2.66 1.50
N MET A 71 9.08 3.02 2.78
CA MET A 71 8.16 4.02 3.29
C MET A 71 8.42 5.40 2.70
N ASP A 72 9.68 5.74 2.44
CA ASP A 72 10.03 7.01 1.81
C ASP A 72 9.45 7.07 0.39
N GLU A 73 9.52 5.99 -0.37
CA GLU A 73 8.95 5.95 -1.72
C GLU A 73 7.42 5.97 -1.70
N PHE A 74 6.79 5.28 -0.73
CA PHE A 74 5.34 5.34 -0.58
C PHE A 74 4.87 6.75 -0.22
N ARG A 75 5.61 7.44 0.66
CA ARG A 75 5.30 8.83 1.00
C ARG A 75 5.44 9.76 -0.20
N ALA A 76 6.47 9.55 -1.02
CA ALA A 76 6.65 10.35 -2.24
C ALA A 76 5.50 10.13 -3.22
N MET A 77 5.07 8.89 -3.40
CA MET A 77 3.91 8.58 -4.22
C MET A 77 2.65 9.25 -3.68
N ASP A 78 2.42 9.15 -2.37
CA ASP A 78 1.24 9.74 -1.74
C ASP A 78 1.22 11.26 -1.89
N ALA A 79 2.39 11.90 -1.79
CA ALA A 79 2.50 13.35 -1.97
C ALA A 79 2.11 13.79 -3.38
N GLU A 80 2.38 12.96 -4.38
CA GLU A 80 2.02 13.23 -5.77
C GLU A 80 0.57 12.87 -6.09
N THR A 81 -0.06 12.05 -5.25
CA THR A 81 -1.41 11.50 -5.50
C THR A 81 -2.33 11.73 -4.30
N LYS A 82 -2.32 12.95 -3.77
CA LYS A 82 -2.97 13.30 -2.49
C LYS A 82 -4.43 12.88 -2.37
N MET A 83 -5.17 12.93 -3.45
CA MET A 83 -6.60 12.61 -3.41
C MET A 83 -6.89 11.12 -3.45
N GLN A 84 -5.89 10.29 -3.59
CA GLN A 84 -6.08 8.83 -3.71
C GLN A 84 -6.17 8.12 -2.35
N GLY A 85 -5.71 8.75 -1.28
CA GLY A 85 -5.88 8.22 0.07
C GLY A 85 -5.06 6.99 0.39
N SER A 86 -3.83 6.88 -0.12
CA SER A 86 -2.94 5.77 0.19
C SER A 86 -2.55 5.77 1.66
N ARG A 87 -2.49 4.57 2.27
CA ARG A 87 -2.09 4.38 3.66
C ARG A 87 -1.17 3.18 3.78
N ALA A 88 -0.10 3.34 4.54
CA ALA A 88 0.83 2.26 4.81
C ALA A 88 1.14 2.18 6.30
N PHE A 89 1.31 0.96 6.79
CA PHE A 89 1.57 0.70 8.20
C PHE A 89 2.69 -0.31 8.34
N VAL A 90 3.51 -0.15 9.37
CA VAL A 90 4.63 -1.03 9.65
C VAL A 90 4.54 -1.50 11.09
N TRP A 91 4.77 -2.79 11.32
CA TRP A 91 4.83 -3.32 12.69
C TRP A 91 5.82 -4.49 12.75
N ASN A 92 6.20 -4.84 13.97
CA ASN A 92 7.14 -5.93 14.20
C ASN A 92 6.48 -7.30 13.96
N ILE A 93 7.25 -8.20 13.38
CA ILE A 93 6.87 -9.60 13.28
C ILE A 93 7.48 -10.33 14.47
N GLU A 94 6.63 -10.92 15.29
CA GLU A 94 7.09 -11.69 16.45
C GLU A 94 7.55 -13.09 16.08
N GLU A 95 6.86 -13.72 15.12
CA GLU A 95 7.12 -15.07 14.70
C GLU A 95 6.69 -15.31 13.28
N GLN A 96 7.43 -16.09 12.54
CA GLN A 96 7.07 -16.52 11.19
C GLN A 96 7.55 -17.96 10.97
N MET A 97 6.88 -18.67 10.10
CA MET A 97 7.31 -20.02 9.74
C MET A 97 8.11 -20.01 8.45
#